data_f036696d069de7738bca1d61206f5f8b
#
_entry.id   f036696d069de7738bca1d61206f5f8b
#
_cell.length_a   1.000
_cell.length_b   1.000
_cell.length_c   1.000
_cell.angle_alpha   90.00
_cell.angle_beta   90.00
_cell.angle_gamma   90.00
#
_symmetry.space_group_name_H-M   'P 1'
#
loop_
_entity.id
_entity.type
_entity.pdbx_description
1 polymer ?
#
loop_
_entity_poly.entity_id
_entity_poly.type
_entity_poly.pdbx_seq_one_letter_code
_entity_poly.pdbx_strand_id
1 'polypeptide(L)'
;MLAEDYAEIVDEEGDYSSPARDYELDRARIELSEIIGEVTTQSFGLKYFFYGGLLEFLRFLSLSYTNVHLTNQGQFGDVHRGSWRPQSSSETTSVAVKTCKVETDASMAEKFLEEAYIMQQFDHQHIIKLIGICSQSPIWIVMELARHGELRAYLQSNKNRLDLATLVLYSHQLSTALSYLESKNFVHRDIAARNVLVSSHDCVKLADFGLSRWIDTDTYYKASKGKLPIKWMAPESINFRRFTTASDVWMFGANLS
;
A
#
# COMPACT_ATOMS: atom_id res chain seq x y z
N MET A 1 -23.55 21.61 -9.30
CA MET A 1 -22.94 22.32 -8.18
C MET A 1 -22.12 21.32 -7.36
N LEU A 2 -21.13 20.64 -7.99
CA LEU A 2 -20.17 19.69 -7.39
C LEU A 2 -18.89 19.54 -8.25
N ALA A 3 -18.65 20.47 -9.19
CA ALA A 3 -17.47 20.46 -10.05
C ALA A 3 -16.49 21.62 -9.75
N GLU A 4 -16.84 22.53 -8.83
CA GLU A 4 -16.01 23.72 -8.54
C GLU A 4 -15.07 23.51 -7.35
N ASP A 5 -15.33 22.55 -6.46
CA ASP A 5 -14.47 22.30 -5.29
C ASP A 5 -13.17 21.53 -5.61
N TYR A 6 -13.06 20.96 -6.81
CA TYR A 6 -11.84 20.28 -7.27
C TYR A 6 -10.85 21.18 -8.02
N ALA A 7 -11.29 22.35 -8.46
CA ALA A 7 -10.45 23.30 -9.22
C ALA A 7 -9.62 24.22 -8.31
N GLU A 8 -10.03 24.42 -7.07
CA GLU A 8 -9.36 25.34 -6.12
C GLU A 8 -8.11 24.75 -5.44
N ILE A 9 -7.89 23.42 -5.53
CA ILE A 9 -6.69 22.77 -4.97
C ILE A 9 -5.50 22.81 -5.95
N VAL A 10 -5.70 23.26 -7.19
CA VAL A 10 -4.67 23.30 -8.25
C VAL A 10 -3.99 24.67 -8.36
N ASP A 11 -4.49 25.72 -7.70
CA ASP A 11 -4.07 27.12 -7.90
C ASP A 11 -3.14 27.69 -6.82
N GLU A 12 -2.64 26.91 -5.87
CA GLU A 12 -1.45 27.36 -5.13
C GLU A 12 -0.21 26.93 -5.88
N GLU A 13 0.44 27.90 -6.51
CA GLU A 13 1.70 27.81 -7.26
C GLU A 13 2.83 27.14 -6.46
N GLY A 14 2.75 25.86 -6.29
CA GLY A 14 3.90 25.01 -6.13
C GLY A 14 4.41 24.70 -7.53
N ASP A 15 5.65 25.06 -7.82
CA ASP A 15 6.37 24.69 -9.03
C ASP A 15 6.39 23.16 -9.20
N TYR A 16 5.29 22.60 -9.69
CA TYR A 16 5.20 21.24 -10.21
C TYR A 16 5.82 21.20 -11.61
N SER A 17 7.05 21.71 -11.73
CA SER A 17 7.90 21.37 -12.86
C SER A 17 8.15 19.89 -12.83
N SER A 18 7.19 19.17 -13.40
CA SER A 18 7.17 17.78 -13.83
C SER A 18 8.18 16.87 -13.10
N PRO A 19 7.92 16.40 -11.85
CA PRO A 19 8.75 15.39 -11.20
C PRO A 19 8.74 14.06 -11.98
N ALA A 20 7.79 13.89 -12.90
CA ALA A 20 7.63 12.68 -13.70
C ALA A 20 8.84 12.37 -14.61
N ARG A 21 9.62 13.36 -15.04
CA ARG A 21 10.74 13.12 -15.98
C ARG A 21 11.92 12.41 -15.32
N ASP A 22 12.18 12.67 -14.04
CA ASP A 22 13.32 12.08 -13.33
C ASP A 22 13.09 10.60 -12.97
N TYR A 23 11.85 10.14 -12.95
CA TYR A 23 11.45 8.78 -12.63
C TYR A 23 10.94 7.98 -13.83
N GLU A 24 10.89 8.57 -15.03
CA GLU A 24 10.50 7.85 -16.24
C GLU A 24 11.59 6.85 -16.63
N LEU A 25 11.21 5.60 -16.77
CA LEU A 25 12.12 4.51 -17.13
C LEU A 25 11.87 4.06 -18.56
N ASP A 26 12.95 3.74 -19.26
CA ASP A 26 12.87 3.07 -20.55
C ASP A 26 12.43 1.61 -20.35
N ARG A 27 11.22 1.30 -20.82
CA ARG A 27 10.62 -0.04 -20.74
C ARG A 27 11.49 -1.12 -21.38
N ALA A 28 12.24 -0.81 -22.43
CA ALA A 28 13.14 -1.75 -23.12
C ALA A 28 14.30 -2.24 -22.20
N ARG A 29 14.52 -1.57 -21.08
CA ARG A 29 15.52 -1.94 -20.06
C ARG A 29 14.97 -2.78 -18.92
N ILE A 30 13.70 -3.17 -18.99
CA ILE A 30 12.99 -3.94 -17.97
C ILE A 30 12.52 -5.24 -18.59
N GLU A 31 13.00 -6.35 -18.08
CA GLU A 31 12.54 -7.69 -18.43
C GLU A 31 11.62 -8.21 -17.33
N LEU A 32 10.36 -8.52 -17.68
CA LEU A 32 9.42 -9.16 -16.76
C LEU A 32 9.67 -10.66 -16.73
N SER A 33 9.52 -11.27 -15.55
CA SER A 33 9.54 -12.71 -15.38
C SER A 33 8.22 -13.22 -14.78
N GLU A 34 8.25 -13.94 -13.67
CA GLU A 34 7.08 -14.57 -13.06
C GLU A 34 6.18 -13.55 -12.35
N ILE A 35 4.87 -13.84 -12.32
CA ILE A 35 3.90 -13.11 -11.49
C ILE A 35 4.15 -13.51 -10.03
N ILE A 36 4.35 -12.52 -9.16
CA ILE A 36 4.60 -12.70 -7.72
C ILE A 36 3.46 -12.17 -6.85
N GLY A 37 2.46 -11.53 -7.44
CA GLY A 37 1.30 -11.01 -6.75
C GLY A 37 0.24 -10.47 -7.69
N GLU A 38 -0.95 -10.25 -7.17
CA GLU A 38 -2.07 -9.61 -7.85
C GLU A 38 -2.46 -8.34 -7.12
N VAL A 39 -2.81 -7.30 -7.86
CA VAL A 39 -3.29 -6.03 -7.29
C VAL A 39 -4.78 -6.16 -7.02
N THR A 40 -5.14 -6.47 -5.78
CA THR A 40 -6.53 -6.58 -5.36
C THR A 40 -6.94 -5.38 -4.52
N THR A 41 -7.96 -4.63 -4.96
CA THR A 41 -8.74 -3.80 -4.04
C THR A 41 -9.62 -4.71 -3.21
N GLN A 42 -9.31 -4.89 -1.93
CA GLN A 42 -10.19 -5.67 -1.02
C GLN A 42 -11.52 -4.94 -0.84
N SER A 43 -12.52 -5.43 -1.57
CA SER A 43 -13.90 -4.98 -1.46
C SER A 43 -14.62 -5.76 -0.39
N PHE A 44 -14.64 -5.31 0.86
CA PHE A 44 -15.61 -5.81 1.82
C PHE A 44 -16.90 -5.01 1.72
N GLY A 45 -17.95 -5.67 1.25
CA GLY A 45 -19.28 -5.08 1.11
C GLY A 45 -19.89 -4.67 2.46
N LEU A 46 -20.08 -3.38 2.62
CA LEU A 46 -20.71 -2.72 3.79
C LEU A 46 -22.24 -2.84 3.75
N LYS A 47 -22.80 -4.03 3.50
CA LYS A 47 -24.25 -4.19 3.39
C LYS A 47 -24.98 -4.66 4.67
N TYR A 48 -24.26 -5.00 5.75
CA TYR A 48 -24.89 -5.65 6.92
C TYR A 48 -24.62 -5.02 8.29
N PHE A 49 -24.22 -3.75 8.39
CA PHE A 49 -23.77 -3.18 9.68
C PHE A 49 -24.75 -2.22 10.36
N PHE A 50 -26.04 -2.25 10.06
CA PHE A 50 -27.00 -1.32 10.71
C PHE A 50 -27.96 -1.93 11.75
N TYR A 51 -27.98 -3.25 11.94
CA TYR A 51 -28.83 -3.88 12.96
C TYR A 51 -28.18 -5.12 13.57
N GLY A 52 -27.39 -4.95 14.60
CA GLY A 52 -26.89 -6.08 15.39
C GLY A 52 -25.92 -5.64 16.47
N GLY A 53 -26.23 -5.96 17.71
CA GLY A 53 -25.38 -5.62 18.86
C GLY A 53 -24.10 -6.46 18.97
N LEU A 54 -23.29 -6.21 19.99
CA LEU A 54 -22.00 -6.83 20.30
C LEU A 54 -21.96 -8.38 20.15
N LEU A 55 -23.07 -9.06 20.39
CA LEU A 55 -23.21 -10.52 20.26
C LEU A 55 -23.16 -11.00 18.78
N GLU A 56 -23.67 -10.23 17.84
CA GLU A 56 -23.57 -10.54 16.41
C GLU A 56 -22.16 -10.28 15.87
N PHE A 57 -21.45 -9.29 16.40
CA PHE A 57 -20.06 -9.03 16.11
C PHE A 57 -19.15 -10.21 16.52
N LEU A 58 -19.36 -10.79 17.69
CA LEU A 58 -18.63 -11.97 18.16
C LEU A 58 -18.98 -13.24 17.35
N ARG A 59 -20.23 -13.37 16.90
CA ARG A 59 -20.66 -14.46 16.01
C ARG A 59 -20.03 -14.33 14.61
N PHE A 60 -19.91 -13.12 14.09
CA PHE A 60 -19.24 -12.86 12.81
C PHE A 60 -17.74 -13.23 12.87
N LEU A 61 -17.06 -12.95 13.98
CA LEU A 61 -15.66 -13.34 14.18
C LEU A 61 -15.47 -14.87 14.20
N SER A 62 -16.45 -15.63 14.70
CA SER A 62 -16.40 -17.11 14.74
C SER A 62 -16.70 -17.77 13.40
N LEU A 63 -17.47 -17.12 12.51
CA LEU A 63 -17.88 -17.65 11.20
C LEU A 63 -16.88 -17.35 10.08
N SER A 64 -15.89 -16.49 10.31
CA SER A 64 -14.85 -16.14 9.30
C SER A 64 -13.77 -17.21 9.13
N TYR A 65 -13.89 -18.37 9.76
CA TYR A 65 -12.94 -19.49 9.66
C TYR A 65 -13.25 -20.50 8.56
N THR A 66 -14.33 -20.32 7.82
CA THR A 66 -14.63 -21.18 6.67
C THR A 66 -14.17 -20.55 5.37
N ASN A 67 -13.27 -21.26 4.68
CA ASN A 67 -12.72 -20.97 3.37
C ASN A 67 -13.76 -20.45 2.37
N VAL A 68 -13.73 -19.16 2.08
CA VAL A 68 -14.33 -18.64 0.87
C VAL A 68 -13.19 -18.26 -0.07
N HIS A 69 -12.84 -19.19 -0.95
CA HIS A 69 -12.14 -18.91 -2.19
C HIS A 69 -13.07 -18.06 -3.07
N LEU A 70 -13.08 -16.76 -2.85
CA LEU A 70 -13.60 -15.82 -3.84
C LEU A 70 -12.40 -15.43 -4.71
N THR A 71 -12.35 -15.98 -5.91
CA THR A 71 -11.51 -15.53 -7.00
C THR A 71 -11.94 -14.11 -7.39
N ASN A 72 -11.44 -13.11 -6.68
CA ASN A 72 -11.49 -11.73 -7.13
C ASN A 72 -10.30 -11.53 -8.10
N GLN A 73 -10.57 -11.58 -9.40
CA GLN A 73 -9.64 -11.07 -10.40
C GLN A 73 -9.26 -9.64 -10.01
N GLY A 74 -7.97 -9.40 -9.79
CA GLY A 74 -7.42 -8.11 -9.40
C GLY A 74 -7.86 -7.02 -10.37
N GLN A 75 -8.45 -5.96 -9.84
CA GLN A 75 -9.07 -4.90 -10.66
C GLN A 75 -8.04 -4.02 -11.37
N PHE A 76 -6.78 -3.97 -10.88
CA PHE A 76 -5.76 -3.04 -11.36
C PHE A 76 -4.61 -3.69 -12.13
N GLY A 77 -4.30 -4.96 -11.96
CA GLY A 77 -3.20 -5.61 -12.66
C GLY A 77 -2.44 -6.64 -11.81
N ASP A 78 -1.24 -6.97 -12.24
CA ASP A 78 -0.40 -7.97 -11.63
C ASP A 78 0.92 -7.35 -11.13
N VAL A 79 1.56 -8.00 -10.17
CA VAL A 79 2.92 -7.69 -9.74
C VAL A 79 3.86 -8.77 -10.26
N HIS A 80 4.81 -8.38 -11.07
CA HIS A 80 5.82 -9.26 -11.65
C HIS A 80 7.15 -9.09 -10.94
N ARG A 81 7.91 -10.16 -10.83
CA ARG A 81 9.35 -10.07 -10.68
C ARG A 81 9.92 -9.64 -12.02
N GLY A 82 10.98 -8.84 -12.00
CA GLY A 82 11.67 -8.43 -13.21
C GLY A 82 13.14 -8.14 -12.94
N SER A 83 13.85 -7.82 -13.99
CA SER A 83 15.21 -7.28 -13.96
C SER A 83 15.25 -5.95 -14.69
N TRP A 84 15.86 -4.96 -14.09
CA TRP A 84 16.05 -3.62 -14.64
C TRP A 84 17.54 -3.31 -14.81
N ARG A 85 17.88 -2.74 -15.96
CA ARG A 85 19.24 -2.28 -16.26
C ARG A 85 19.31 -0.76 -16.28
N PRO A 86 19.92 -0.11 -15.27
CA PRO A 86 20.13 1.33 -15.26
C PRO A 86 20.91 1.81 -16.48
N GLN A 87 20.69 3.07 -16.90
CA GLN A 87 21.46 3.64 -18.02
C GLN A 87 22.94 3.79 -17.68
N SER A 88 23.26 4.02 -16.42
CA SER A 88 24.61 4.25 -15.91
C SER A 88 25.37 2.96 -15.57
N SER A 89 24.75 1.78 -15.69
CA SER A 89 25.36 0.51 -15.27
C SER A 89 25.11 -0.61 -16.28
N SER A 90 26.07 -1.49 -16.40
CA SER A 90 25.92 -2.77 -17.12
C SER A 90 25.25 -3.85 -16.26
N GLU A 91 25.17 -3.64 -14.94
CA GLU A 91 24.59 -4.59 -14.00
C GLU A 91 23.07 -4.49 -14.00
N THR A 92 22.40 -5.63 -13.86
CA THR A 92 20.94 -5.70 -13.71
C THR A 92 20.56 -5.78 -12.24
N THR A 93 19.51 -5.04 -11.87
CA THR A 93 18.94 -5.06 -10.53
C THR A 93 17.60 -5.79 -10.57
N SER A 94 17.37 -6.71 -9.62
CA SER A 94 16.07 -7.35 -9.46
C SER A 94 15.04 -6.35 -8.94
N VAL A 95 13.87 -6.30 -9.59
CA VAL A 95 12.80 -5.34 -9.30
C VAL A 95 11.45 -6.04 -9.17
N ALA A 96 10.51 -5.39 -8.51
CA ALA A 96 9.08 -5.70 -8.59
C ALA A 96 8.42 -4.68 -9.54
N VAL A 97 7.61 -5.17 -10.46
CA VAL A 97 6.90 -4.35 -11.45
C VAL A 97 5.41 -4.55 -11.30
N LYS A 98 4.74 -3.53 -10.80
CA LYS A 98 3.29 -3.48 -10.71
C LYS A 98 2.76 -2.97 -12.05
N THR A 99 1.90 -3.76 -12.71
CA THR A 99 1.38 -3.44 -14.04
C THR A 99 -0.09 -3.01 -13.95
N CYS A 100 -0.48 -2.00 -14.73
CA CYS A 100 -1.87 -1.63 -14.91
C CYS A 100 -2.47 -2.42 -16.06
N LYS A 101 -3.74 -2.84 -15.98
CA LYS A 101 -4.42 -3.53 -17.09
C LYS A 101 -4.57 -2.59 -18.29
N VAL A 102 -4.46 -3.14 -19.49
CA VAL A 102 -4.51 -2.37 -20.76
C VAL A 102 -5.86 -1.67 -20.96
N GLU A 103 -6.96 -2.26 -20.46
CA GLU A 103 -8.33 -1.74 -20.59
C GLU A 103 -8.72 -0.74 -19.50
N THR A 104 -7.73 -0.16 -18.82
CA THR A 104 -7.95 0.77 -17.70
C THR A 104 -8.35 2.13 -18.24
N ASP A 105 -9.45 2.69 -17.74
CA ASP A 105 -9.86 4.07 -18.07
C ASP A 105 -8.89 5.12 -17.49
N ALA A 106 -8.97 6.36 -17.99
CA ALA A 106 -8.05 7.42 -17.59
C ALA A 106 -8.07 7.70 -16.07
N SER A 107 -9.26 7.64 -15.43
CA SER A 107 -9.41 7.86 -13.99
C SER A 107 -8.73 6.76 -13.15
N MET A 108 -8.78 5.52 -13.62
CA MET A 108 -8.08 4.41 -12.96
C MET A 108 -6.57 4.47 -13.18
N ALA A 109 -6.13 4.89 -14.37
CA ALA A 109 -4.72 5.10 -14.67
C ALA A 109 -4.11 6.19 -13.78
N GLU A 110 -4.85 7.29 -13.55
CA GLU A 110 -4.45 8.37 -12.65
C GLU A 110 -4.30 7.89 -11.21
N LYS A 111 -5.28 7.15 -10.69
CA LYS A 111 -5.20 6.54 -9.34
C LYS A 111 -4.06 5.54 -9.20
N PHE A 112 -3.74 4.82 -10.26
CA PHE A 112 -2.60 3.91 -10.27
C PHE A 112 -1.28 4.68 -10.17
N LEU A 113 -1.15 5.80 -10.90
CA LEU A 113 0.01 6.67 -10.82
C LEU A 113 0.10 7.44 -9.48
N GLU A 114 -1.04 7.79 -8.86
CA GLU A 114 -1.07 8.45 -7.55
C GLU A 114 -0.24 7.68 -6.51
N GLU A 115 -0.33 6.35 -6.51
CA GLU A 115 0.47 5.51 -5.62
C GLU A 115 1.98 5.69 -5.86
N ALA A 116 2.43 5.75 -7.12
CA ALA A 116 3.82 5.97 -7.45
C ALA A 116 4.31 7.37 -7.03
N TYR A 117 3.49 8.41 -7.24
CA TYR A 117 3.81 9.77 -6.81
C TYR A 117 3.91 9.90 -5.29
N ILE A 118 3.07 9.17 -4.55
CA ILE A 118 3.17 9.07 -3.09
C ILE A 118 4.49 8.40 -2.70
N MET A 119 4.80 7.24 -3.28
CA MET A 119 6.03 6.50 -2.98
C MET A 119 7.29 7.31 -3.27
N GLN A 120 7.27 8.16 -4.30
CA GLN A 120 8.36 9.04 -4.69
C GLN A 120 8.78 10.02 -3.57
N GLN A 121 7.84 10.40 -2.69
CA GLN A 121 8.08 11.36 -1.62
C GLN A 121 8.82 10.74 -0.42
N PHE A 122 9.00 9.41 -0.39
CA PHE A 122 9.54 8.71 0.75
C PHE A 122 10.90 8.07 0.43
N ASP A 123 11.86 8.36 1.32
CA ASP A 123 13.15 7.70 1.35
C ASP A 123 13.44 7.25 2.79
N HIS A 124 13.11 5.98 3.07
CA HIS A 124 13.28 5.38 4.39
C HIS A 124 13.58 3.88 4.22
N GLN A 125 14.52 3.35 5.02
CA GLN A 125 15.01 1.97 4.89
C GLN A 125 13.91 0.90 5.07
N HIS A 126 12.82 1.21 5.80
CA HIS A 126 11.70 0.31 6.07
C HIS A 126 10.41 0.73 5.35
N ILE A 127 10.54 1.46 4.24
CA ILE A 127 9.48 1.74 3.27
C ILE A 127 9.96 1.24 1.91
N ILE A 128 9.09 0.60 1.12
CA ILE A 128 9.41 0.13 -0.23
C ILE A 128 9.75 1.33 -1.11
N LYS A 129 10.93 1.27 -1.75
CA LYS A 129 11.46 2.34 -2.58
C LYS A 129 10.90 2.25 -4.00
N LEU A 130 10.39 3.37 -4.52
CA LEU A 130 10.12 3.55 -5.94
C LEU A 130 11.45 3.64 -6.69
N ILE A 131 11.58 2.88 -7.80
CA ILE A 131 12.70 2.99 -8.74
C ILE A 131 12.32 3.91 -9.88
N GLY A 132 11.08 3.79 -10.38
CA GLY A 132 10.55 4.65 -11.41
C GLY A 132 9.24 4.14 -12.00
N ILE A 133 8.79 4.78 -13.07
CA ILE A 133 7.56 4.46 -13.77
C ILE A 133 7.82 4.30 -15.26
N CYS A 134 6.97 3.52 -15.94
CA CYS A 134 6.82 3.57 -17.39
C CYS A 134 5.41 4.08 -17.67
N SER A 135 5.28 5.32 -18.09
CA SER A 135 4.00 6.01 -18.25
C SER A 135 3.21 5.57 -19.48
N GLN A 136 3.86 4.94 -20.45
CA GLN A 136 3.20 4.39 -21.64
C GLN A 136 2.32 3.19 -21.27
N SER A 137 1.14 3.09 -21.92
CA SER A 137 0.20 1.98 -21.71
C SER A 137 0.79 0.63 -22.16
N PRO A 138 0.61 -0.45 -21.37
CA PRO A 138 0.16 -0.47 -19.97
C PRO A 138 1.14 0.21 -19.03
N ILE A 139 0.65 1.01 -18.07
CA ILE A 139 1.51 1.72 -17.11
C ILE A 139 2.18 0.73 -16.17
N TRP A 140 3.47 0.93 -15.90
CA TRP A 140 4.25 0.14 -14.94
C TRP A 140 4.77 1.02 -13.81
N ILE A 141 4.64 0.55 -12.58
CA ILE A 141 5.32 1.08 -11.38
C ILE A 141 6.43 0.11 -11.03
N VAL A 142 7.68 0.57 -11.09
CA VAL A 142 8.88 -0.22 -10.84
C VAL A 142 9.42 0.12 -9.46
N MET A 143 9.55 -0.88 -8.61
CA MET A 143 9.96 -0.72 -7.22
C MET A 143 11.01 -1.77 -6.82
N GLU A 144 11.66 -1.56 -5.70
CA GLU A 144 12.59 -2.55 -5.15
C GLU A 144 11.88 -3.89 -4.89
N LEU A 145 12.59 -4.98 -5.10
CA LEU A 145 12.06 -6.32 -4.89
C LEU A 145 12.31 -6.78 -3.45
N ALA A 146 11.23 -7.00 -2.70
CA ALA A 146 11.29 -7.70 -1.43
C ALA A 146 11.28 -9.22 -1.70
N ARG A 147 12.42 -9.87 -1.49
CA ARG A 147 12.66 -11.25 -1.98
C ARG A 147 11.79 -12.32 -1.33
N HIS A 148 11.32 -12.08 -0.12
CA HIS A 148 10.54 -13.06 0.67
C HIS A 148 9.04 -12.78 0.66
N GLY A 149 8.57 -11.75 -0.09
CA GLY A 149 7.15 -11.44 -0.27
C GLY A 149 6.47 -10.88 0.99
N GLU A 150 5.17 -11.10 1.12
CA GLU A 150 4.35 -10.58 2.21
C GLU A 150 4.73 -11.15 3.57
N LEU A 151 4.79 -10.30 4.60
CA LEU A 151 5.09 -10.71 5.98
C LEU A 151 4.09 -11.75 6.49
N ARG A 152 2.81 -11.62 6.16
CA ARG A 152 1.79 -12.59 6.57
C ARG A 152 2.11 -14.00 6.09
N ALA A 153 2.43 -14.16 4.81
CA ALA A 153 2.78 -15.44 4.22
C ALA A 153 4.13 -15.96 4.78
N TYR A 154 5.08 -15.04 4.97
CA TYR A 154 6.38 -15.37 5.53
C TYR A 154 6.30 -15.88 6.97
N LEU A 155 5.50 -15.23 7.83
CA LEU A 155 5.26 -15.67 9.21
C LEU A 155 4.63 -17.07 9.25
N GLN A 156 3.64 -17.33 8.39
CA GLN A 156 2.97 -18.63 8.30
C GLN A 156 3.93 -19.74 7.88
N SER A 157 4.77 -19.50 6.88
CA SER A 157 5.72 -20.47 6.34
C SER A 157 6.92 -20.72 7.26
N ASN A 158 7.28 -19.74 8.11
CA ASN A 158 8.46 -19.79 8.96
C ASN A 158 8.15 -19.83 10.46
N LYS A 159 6.90 -20.09 10.86
CA LYS A 159 6.44 -20.05 12.26
C LYS A 159 7.31 -20.83 13.27
N ASN A 160 7.96 -21.89 12.85
CA ASN A 160 8.82 -22.74 13.68
C ASN A 160 10.30 -22.29 13.68
N ARG A 161 10.65 -21.29 12.90
CA ARG A 161 12.03 -20.80 12.70
C ARG A 161 12.23 -19.36 13.19
N LEU A 162 11.12 -18.62 13.36
CA LEU A 162 11.14 -17.24 13.83
C LEU A 162 11.17 -17.22 15.36
N ASP A 163 12.10 -16.50 15.91
CA ASP A 163 12.20 -16.26 17.35
C ASP A 163 11.58 -14.90 17.74
N LEU A 164 11.42 -14.71 19.03
CA LEU A 164 10.87 -13.46 19.59
C LEU A 164 11.73 -12.23 19.20
N ALA A 165 13.06 -12.41 19.15
CA ALA A 165 13.97 -11.32 18.81
C ALA A 165 13.72 -10.80 17.39
N THR A 166 13.50 -11.70 16.43
CA THR A 166 13.14 -11.34 15.05
C THR A 166 11.79 -10.61 14.98
N LEU A 167 10.79 -11.06 15.74
CA LEU A 167 9.47 -10.37 15.76
C LEU A 167 9.57 -8.98 16.39
N VAL A 168 10.34 -8.81 17.46
CA VAL A 168 10.62 -7.51 18.07
C VAL A 168 11.38 -6.61 17.08
N LEU A 169 12.35 -7.14 16.34
CA LEU A 169 13.08 -6.42 15.32
C LEU A 169 12.14 -5.90 14.24
N TYR A 170 11.25 -6.75 13.69
CA TYR A 170 10.27 -6.33 12.68
C TYR A 170 9.32 -5.25 13.23
N SER A 171 8.85 -5.40 14.47
CA SER A 171 8.00 -4.40 15.11
C SER A 171 8.72 -3.06 15.27
N HIS A 172 9.99 -3.08 15.66
CA HIS A 172 10.81 -1.87 15.76
C HIS A 172 10.99 -1.21 14.38
N GLN A 173 11.32 -1.96 13.35
CA GLN A 173 11.50 -1.45 12.00
C GLN A 173 10.23 -0.79 11.47
N LEU A 174 9.07 -1.42 11.66
CA LEU A 174 7.78 -0.83 11.26
C LEU A 174 7.44 0.41 12.08
N SER A 175 7.75 0.43 13.38
CA SER A 175 7.53 1.65 14.19
C SER A 175 8.37 2.83 13.71
N THR A 176 9.61 2.60 13.23
CA THR A 176 10.43 3.67 12.63
C THR A 176 9.85 4.16 11.30
N ALA A 177 9.29 3.27 10.47
CA ALA A 177 8.59 3.67 9.25
C ALA A 177 7.34 4.52 9.56
N LEU A 178 6.54 4.14 10.57
CA LEU A 178 5.37 4.91 11.00
C LEU A 178 5.76 6.27 11.56
N SER A 179 6.82 6.36 12.39
CA SER A 179 7.33 7.62 12.89
C SER A 179 7.83 8.54 11.76
N TYR A 180 8.43 7.97 10.72
CA TYR A 180 8.82 8.72 9.53
C TYR A 180 7.59 9.28 8.79
N LEU A 181 6.54 8.47 8.57
CA LEU A 181 5.30 8.94 7.93
C LEU A 181 4.61 10.03 8.77
N GLU A 182 4.56 9.87 10.09
CA GLU A 182 4.05 10.89 11.01
C GLU A 182 4.80 12.21 10.86
N SER A 183 6.15 12.18 10.79
CA SER A 183 6.98 13.37 10.59
C SER A 183 6.70 14.11 9.25
N LYS A 184 6.05 13.42 8.30
CA LYS A 184 5.63 13.96 7.01
C LYS A 184 4.15 14.36 6.97
N ASN A 185 3.45 14.33 8.11
CA ASN A 185 1.99 14.53 8.20
C ASN A 185 1.22 13.58 7.26
N PHE A 186 1.61 12.32 7.23
CA PHE A 186 1.08 11.33 6.30
C PHE A 186 0.47 10.14 7.03
N VAL A 187 -0.70 9.70 6.59
CA VAL A 187 -1.40 8.51 7.11
C VAL A 187 -1.46 7.43 6.05
N HIS A 188 -1.10 6.22 6.44
CA HIS A 188 -1.10 5.05 5.57
C HIS A 188 -2.50 4.47 5.37
N ARG A 189 -3.28 4.36 6.44
CA ARG A 189 -4.68 3.90 6.49
C ARG A 189 -4.89 2.42 6.22
N ASP A 190 -3.87 1.66 5.89
CA ASP A 190 -3.93 0.21 5.67
C ASP A 190 -2.69 -0.52 6.22
N ILE A 191 -2.35 -0.24 7.48
CA ILE A 191 -1.28 -0.97 8.18
C ILE A 191 -1.77 -2.38 8.47
N ALA A 192 -1.21 -3.35 7.76
CA ALA A 192 -1.54 -4.77 7.90
C ALA A 192 -0.36 -5.64 7.45
N ALA A 193 -0.24 -6.84 8.02
CA ALA A 193 0.86 -7.76 7.71
C ALA A 193 0.93 -8.18 6.22
N ARG A 194 -0.16 -8.05 5.45
CA ARG A 194 -0.17 -8.24 3.99
C ARG A 194 0.53 -7.11 3.25
N ASN A 195 0.51 -5.89 3.81
CA ASN A 195 1.12 -4.68 3.24
C ASN A 195 2.54 -4.43 3.76
N VAL A 196 3.07 -5.38 4.52
CA VAL A 196 4.48 -5.41 4.93
C VAL A 196 5.20 -6.47 4.13
N LEU A 197 6.30 -6.12 3.51
CA LEU A 197 7.10 -7.01 2.69
C LEU A 197 8.41 -7.35 3.41
N VAL A 198 8.86 -8.61 3.27
CA VAL A 198 10.11 -9.09 3.84
C VAL A 198 11.20 -9.03 2.78
N SER A 199 12.11 -8.08 2.93
CA SER A 199 13.23 -7.88 2.01
C SER A 199 14.35 -8.88 2.23
N SER A 200 14.72 -9.10 3.51
CA SER A 200 15.61 -10.14 4.01
C SER A 200 15.07 -10.65 5.33
N HIS A 201 15.71 -11.72 5.89
CA HIS A 201 15.29 -12.31 7.14
C HIS A 201 15.42 -11.39 8.39
N ASP A 202 16.10 -10.32 8.24
CA ASP A 202 16.34 -9.28 9.25
C ASP A 202 15.78 -7.90 8.83
N CYS A 203 15.03 -7.80 7.72
CA CYS A 203 14.53 -6.54 7.20
C CYS A 203 13.12 -6.65 6.63
N VAL A 204 12.20 -5.86 7.19
CA VAL A 204 10.85 -5.65 6.68
C VAL A 204 10.65 -4.23 6.21
N LYS A 205 9.71 -4.05 5.27
CA LYS A 205 9.40 -2.77 4.64
C LYS A 205 7.90 -2.61 4.47
N LEU A 206 7.39 -1.44 4.84
CA LEU A 206 6.01 -1.05 4.60
C LEU A 206 5.79 -0.76 3.11
N ALA A 207 4.67 -1.23 2.57
CA ALA A 207 4.29 -1.12 1.16
C ALA A 207 2.79 -0.86 1.01
N ASP A 208 2.31 -0.73 -0.22
CA ASP A 208 0.90 -0.50 -0.61
C ASP A 208 0.33 0.83 -0.08
N PHE A 209 0.69 1.91 -0.76
CA PHE A 209 0.26 3.27 -0.44
C PHE A 209 -1.05 3.68 -1.15
N GLY A 210 -1.77 2.75 -1.77
CA GLY A 210 -2.99 3.03 -2.53
C GLY A 210 -4.12 3.70 -1.74
N LEU A 211 -4.20 3.48 -0.42
CA LEU A 211 -5.16 4.14 0.46
C LEU A 211 -4.62 5.36 1.19
N SER A 212 -3.34 5.62 1.10
CA SER A 212 -2.63 6.61 1.90
C SER A 212 -2.98 8.05 1.52
N ARG A 213 -2.85 8.99 2.48
CA ARG A 213 -3.16 10.42 2.25
C ARG A 213 -2.30 11.33 3.15
N TRP A 214 -2.04 12.55 2.68
CA TRP A 214 -1.54 13.63 3.53
C TRP A 214 -2.63 14.13 4.47
N ILE A 215 -2.22 14.56 5.66
CA ILE A 215 -3.08 15.30 6.58
C ILE A 215 -2.74 16.77 6.40
N ASP A 216 -3.73 17.55 5.92
CA ASP A 216 -3.61 18.99 5.79
C ASP A 216 -3.60 19.69 7.18
N THR A 217 -3.93 20.98 7.20
CA THR A 217 -4.03 21.80 8.43
C THR A 217 -4.98 21.22 9.49
N ASP A 218 -5.93 20.39 9.09
CA ASP A 218 -6.76 19.61 10.00
C ASP A 218 -5.94 18.46 10.62
N THR A 219 -6.19 18.17 11.88
CA THR A 219 -5.49 17.10 12.64
C THR A 219 -5.85 15.68 12.18
N TYR A 220 -6.68 15.52 11.15
CA TYR A 220 -7.12 14.22 10.63
C TYR A 220 -7.57 14.29 9.17
N TYR A 221 -7.45 13.15 8.46
CA TYR A 221 -8.06 12.96 7.15
C TYR A 221 -9.47 12.37 7.31
N LYS A 222 -10.47 12.97 6.67
CA LYS A 222 -11.85 12.46 6.64
C LYS A 222 -12.15 11.75 5.34
N ALA A 223 -12.26 10.41 5.37
CA ALA A 223 -12.59 9.63 4.19
C ALA A 223 -14.05 9.85 3.75
N SER A 224 -14.28 10.19 2.47
CA SER A 224 -15.62 10.43 1.91
C SER A 224 -16.37 9.13 1.66
N LYS A 225 -15.90 8.30 0.75
CA LYS A 225 -16.44 6.97 0.41
C LYS A 225 -15.29 6.09 -0.06
N GLY A 226 -15.37 4.78 0.22
CA GLY A 226 -14.36 3.82 -0.23
C GLY A 226 -14.43 2.53 0.58
N LYS A 227 -13.71 1.53 0.11
CA LYS A 227 -13.54 0.25 0.78
C LYS A 227 -12.39 0.40 1.77
N LEU A 228 -12.64 0.14 3.05
CA LEU A 228 -11.71 0.34 4.14
C LEU A 228 -11.45 -0.98 4.89
N PRO A 229 -10.25 -1.19 5.43
CA PRO A 229 -9.86 -2.43 6.13
C PRO A 229 -10.42 -2.46 7.56
N ILE A 230 -11.75 -2.51 7.72
CA ILE A 230 -12.48 -2.34 9.00
C ILE A 230 -11.90 -3.21 10.12
N LYS A 231 -11.43 -4.40 9.81
CA LYS A 231 -10.93 -5.38 10.80
C LYS A 231 -9.74 -4.86 11.63
N TRP A 232 -8.96 -3.94 11.05
CA TRP A 232 -7.76 -3.35 11.69
C TRP A 232 -7.94 -1.90 12.10
N MET A 233 -9.08 -1.27 11.73
CA MET A 233 -9.30 0.16 11.92
C MET A 233 -9.52 0.53 13.38
N ALA A 234 -9.04 1.71 13.74
CA ALA A 234 -9.34 2.35 15.02
C ALA A 234 -10.84 2.70 15.16
N PRO A 235 -11.39 2.73 16.37
CA PRO A 235 -12.82 3.04 16.59
C PRO A 235 -13.26 4.36 15.96
N GLU A 236 -12.46 5.41 16.05
CA GLU A 236 -12.74 6.72 15.44
C GLU A 236 -12.74 6.66 13.91
N SER A 237 -11.92 5.79 13.32
CA SER A 237 -11.89 5.57 11.88
C SER A 237 -13.13 4.80 11.39
N ILE A 238 -13.63 3.85 12.19
CA ILE A 238 -14.86 3.11 11.89
C ILE A 238 -16.07 4.03 12.01
N ASN A 239 -16.22 4.73 13.15
CA ASN A 239 -17.41 5.48 13.48
C ASN A 239 -17.50 6.84 12.75
N PHE A 240 -16.38 7.53 12.60
CA PHE A 240 -16.34 8.90 12.11
C PHE A 240 -15.55 9.06 10.82
N ARG A 241 -14.94 7.98 10.31
CA ARG A 241 -14.04 7.98 9.14
C ARG A 241 -12.84 8.93 9.29
N ARG A 242 -12.42 9.16 10.53
CA ARG A 242 -11.26 9.99 10.85
C ARG A 242 -10.01 9.14 10.89
N PHE A 243 -9.01 9.52 10.12
CA PHE A 243 -7.72 8.88 10.05
C PHE A 243 -6.65 9.85 10.51
N THR A 244 -5.82 9.38 11.43
CA THR A 244 -4.70 10.12 12.03
C THR A 244 -3.50 9.20 12.10
N THR A 245 -2.32 9.74 12.42
CA THR A 245 -1.14 8.92 12.73
C THR A 245 -1.41 7.98 13.91
N ALA A 246 -2.20 8.42 14.91
CA ALA A 246 -2.63 7.55 16.01
C ALA A 246 -3.51 6.39 15.55
N SER A 247 -4.35 6.58 14.53
CA SER A 247 -5.12 5.47 13.95
C SER A 247 -4.25 4.46 13.21
N ASP A 248 -3.15 4.87 12.59
CA ASP A 248 -2.15 3.96 12.02
C ASP A 248 -1.41 3.17 13.12
N VAL A 249 -1.10 3.80 14.26
CA VAL A 249 -0.54 3.13 15.43
C VAL A 249 -1.52 2.08 16.00
N TRP A 250 -2.81 2.39 16.05
CA TRP A 250 -3.84 1.40 16.42
C TRP A 250 -3.82 0.19 15.46
N MET A 251 -3.82 0.42 14.15
CA MET A 251 -3.76 -0.64 13.15
C MET A 251 -2.49 -1.47 13.29
N PHE A 252 -1.37 -0.85 13.59
CA PHE A 252 -0.11 -1.52 13.89
C PHE A 252 -0.24 -2.43 15.12
N GLY A 253 -0.81 -1.95 16.24
CA GLY A 253 -1.07 -2.75 17.43
C GLY A 253 -1.99 -3.94 17.17
N ALA A 254 -3.05 -3.76 16.37
CA ALA A 254 -3.98 -4.82 15.98
C ALA A 254 -3.34 -5.92 15.10
N ASN A 255 -2.21 -5.65 14.46
CA ASN A 255 -1.45 -6.65 13.70
C ASN A 255 -0.41 -7.43 14.55
N LEU A 256 -0.09 -6.93 15.75
CA LEU A 256 0.82 -7.61 16.68
C LEU A 256 0.09 -8.59 17.62
N SER A 257 -1.23 -8.50 17.71
CA SER A 257 -2.09 -9.38 18.52
C SER A 257 -2.59 -10.58 17.72
#